data_fea239e4678b4d6417f663e152473308
#
_entry.id   fea239e4678b4d6417f663e152473308
#
_cell.length_a   1.000
_cell.length_b   1.000
_cell.length_c   1.000
_cell.angle_alpha   90.00
_cell.angle_beta   90.00
_cell.angle_gamma   90.00
#
_symmetry.space_group_name_H-M   'P 1'
#
loop_
_entity.id
_entity.type
_entity.pdbx_description
1 polymer ?
#
loop_
_entity_poly.entity_id
_entity_poly.type
_entity_poly.pdbx_seq_one_letter_code
_entity_poly.pdbx_strand_id
1 'polypeptide(L)'
;MSWIFKDEPSTPPDPQAARKRALLLASPFALLGMVALVMFLHDELIGGMPRQKAVTTLSFIAVCGGIVALILGINAKKMAATAARPGPSAPETPEKPWLKRADWAAGRITSGARKSVLLIWIFALFWNAVSAPVVFIGLPAELHKGNYAILIALLFPIVGIGMILYALNATLAWRKFGQTIFEMAAIPAALGGTIEGQIEVKTRLQPQQGLHLRLSCVRRTTSGSGKNGSTTERILWQDEKWLRPDLPQTDLNATGVPIYFKLPADQPESTPGTGDGIHWKLEASAKLRGPNFHASFDVPVFKLPETPEISDDPTARFQMSLDEVRQQIHSKIQANDLPDGGREFVFPAARNIGSAIGLTLFWVIWTGIVVALFWNWKQVPAIFPLVFGAVDLLITVFAFNLWFLHRRVVVTPQQVTIQTSWLIIKKEHKLAAADITGISAQPGMTVGHSAYYDLKVRTGRDFTAASSIADKPEADWLVQQMLAAIKKTAAMDSNS
;
A
#
# COMPACT_ATOMS: atom_id res chain seq x y z
N MET A 1 9.78 -2.53 5.38
CA MET A 1 9.46 -1.80 6.64
C MET A 1 8.27 -2.38 7.42
N SER A 2 7.54 -3.37 6.87
CA SER A 2 6.38 -4.01 7.52
C SER A 2 6.71 -4.93 8.72
N TRP A 3 7.95 -5.34 8.88
CA TRP A 3 8.38 -6.27 9.95
C TRP A 3 8.51 -5.63 11.34
N ILE A 4 8.52 -4.30 11.42
CA ILE A 4 8.62 -3.55 12.68
C ILE A 4 7.31 -3.61 13.48
N PHE A 5 6.19 -3.95 12.83
CA PHE A 5 4.85 -3.97 13.40
C PHE A 5 4.18 -5.33 13.27
N LYS A 6 4.78 -6.35 13.88
CA LYS A 6 3.99 -7.46 14.36
C LYS A 6 3.06 -6.91 15.43
N ASP A 7 1.79 -6.70 15.06
CA ASP A 7 0.75 -6.49 16.05
C ASP A 7 0.78 -7.65 17.04
N GLU A 8 0.63 -7.35 18.31
CA GLU A 8 0.82 -8.30 19.42
C GLU A 8 -0.08 -9.52 19.30
N PRO A 9 0.44 -10.73 19.51
CA PRO A 9 -0.39 -11.92 19.67
C PRO A 9 -1.38 -11.70 20.83
N SER A 10 -2.54 -12.31 20.72
CA SER A 10 -3.60 -12.30 21.75
C SER A 10 -3.22 -13.02 23.05
N THR A 11 -2.13 -13.76 23.07
CA THR A 11 -1.43 -14.16 24.29
C THR A 11 -0.66 -12.96 24.84
N PRO A 12 -0.69 -12.71 26.16
CA PRO A 12 0.13 -11.66 26.77
C PRO A 12 1.57 -11.83 26.25
N PRO A 13 2.17 -10.79 25.68
CA PRO A 13 3.50 -10.94 25.08
C PRO A 13 4.43 -11.39 26.20
N ASP A 14 5.20 -12.46 25.96
CA ASP A 14 6.28 -12.84 26.84
C ASP A 14 7.07 -11.57 27.16
N PRO A 15 7.16 -11.15 28.43
CA PRO A 15 7.84 -9.93 28.82
C PRO A 15 9.27 -9.87 28.29
N GLN A 16 9.93 -11.04 28.20
CA GLN A 16 11.26 -11.15 27.64
C GLN A 16 11.29 -10.93 26.13
N ALA A 17 10.31 -11.44 25.39
CA ALA A 17 10.20 -11.21 23.95
C ALA A 17 9.88 -9.75 23.62
N ALA A 18 9.00 -9.09 24.38
CA ALA A 18 8.69 -7.66 24.23
C ALA A 18 9.93 -6.79 24.53
N ARG A 19 10.68 -7.10 25.58
CA ARG A 19 11.92 -6.40 25.93
C ARG A 19 13.01 -6.62 24.87
N LYS A 20 13.19 -7.84 24.36
CA LYS A 20 14.12 -8.14 23.26
C LYS A 20 13.76 -7.35 21.99
N ARG A 21 12.48 -7.24 21.64
CA ARG A 21 12.02 -6.44 20.48
C ARG A 21 12.29 -4.96 20.67
N ALA A 22 12.01 -4.41 21.86
CA ALA A 22 12.30 -3.02 22.17
C ALA A 22 13.79 -2.70 22.07
N LEU A 23 14.64 -3.57 22.60
CA LEU A 23 16.10 -3.45 22.52
C LEU A 23 16.60 -3.57 21.08
N LEU A 24 16.03 -4.46 20.27
CA LEU A 24 16.35 -4.63 18.85
C LEU A 24 15.97 -3.38 18.04
N LEU A 25 14.83 -2.76 18.31
CA LEU A 25 14.39 -1.52 17.67
C LEU A 25 15.23 -0.31 18.10
N ALA A 26 15.66 -0.27 19.35
CA ALA A 26 16.49 0.79 19.89
C ALA A 26 17.97 0.64 19.50
N SER A 27 18.45 -0.58 19.21
CA SER A 27 19.87 -0.88 19.00
C SER A 27 20.55 -0.08 17.88
N PRO A 28 19.95 0.15 16.69
CA PRO A 28 20.61 0.95 15.67
C PRO A 28 20.80 2.41 16.09
N PHE A 29 19.85 2.98 16.82
CA PHE A 29 19.95 4.35 17.32
C PHE A 29 20.95 4.45 18.48
N ALA A 30 20.96 3.46 19.37
CA ALA A 30 21.94 3.37 20.44
C ALA A 30 23.37 3.24 19.87
N LEU A 31 23.56 2.40 18.84
CA LEU A 31 24.86 2.22 18.17
C LEU A 31 25.33 3.52 17.50
N LEU A 32 24.45 4.19 16.74
CA LEU A 32 24.77 5.45 16.08
C LEU A 32 25.09 6.55 17.10
N GLY A 33 24.30 6.65 18.17
CA GLY A 33 24.57 7.59 19.24
C GLY A 33 25.90 7.31 19.97
N MET A 34 26.23 6.02 20.18
CA MET A 34 27.49 5.60 20.79
C MET A 34 28.68 5.89 19.88
N VAL A 35 28.60 5.59 18.59
CA VAL A 35 29.65 5.91 17.61
C VAL A 35 29.88 7.42 17.57
N ALA A 36 28.83 8.23 17.52
CA ALA A 36 28.93 9.68 17.54
C ALA A 36 29.54 10.20 18.85
N LEU A 37 29.23 9.58 20.00
CA LEU A 37 29.81 9.91 21.30
C LEU A 37 31.28 9.57 21.35
N VAL A 38 31.69 8.41 20.85
CA VAL A 38 33.11 8.01 20.79
C VAL A 38 33.91 8.96 19.89
N MET A 39 33.36 9.32 18.72
CA MET A 39 33.99 10.30 17.83
C MET A 39 34.07 11.67 18.49
N PHE A 40 33.04 12.11 19.19
CA PHE A 40 33.01 13.36 19.94
C PHE A 40 34.11 13.38 21.01
N LEU A 41 34.19 12.34 21.83
CA LEU A 41 35.22 12.24 22.90
C LEU A 41 36.62 12.13 22.33
N HIS A 42 36.82 11.41 21.24
CA HIS A 42 38.11 11.31 20.56
C HIS A 42 38.60 12.68 20.04
N ASP A 43 37.73 13.40 19.33
CA ASP A 43 38.10 14.70 18.76
C ASP A 43 38.30 15.78 19.84
N GLU A 44 37.57 15.73 20.95
CA GLU A 44 37.73 16.64 22.09
C GLU A 44 39.03 16.40 22.85
N LEU A 45 39.45 15.10 23.03
CA LEU A 45 40.66 14.71 23.74
C LEU A 45 41.94 14.97 22.96
N ILE A 46 41.91 14.92 21.62
CA ILE A 46 43.12 15.01 20.79
C ILE A 46 43.41 16.43 20.27
N GLY A 47 42.40 17.24 20.05
CA GLY A 47 42.64 18.52 19.37
C GLY A 47 41.67 19.66 19.66
N GLY A 48 40.70 19.47 20.51
CA GLY A 48 39.63 20.44 20.73
C GLY A 48 38.73 20.61 19.51
N MET A 49 37.46 20.24 19.64
CA MET A 49 36.50 20.30 18.55
C MET A 49 36.00 21.73 18.30
N PRO A 50 35.93 22.22 17.06
CA PRO A 50 35.28 23.49 16.75
C PRO A 50 33.85 23.52 17.33
N ARG A 51 33.47 24.62 18.00
CA ARG A 51 32.19 24.77 18.71
C ARG A 51 30.98 24.36 17.89
N GLN A 52 30.98 24.62 16.58
CA GLN A 52 29.92 24.27 15.67
C GLN A 52 29.81 22.74 15.44
N LYS A 53 30.94 22.04 15.32
CA LYS A 53 30.97 20.57 15.25
C LYS A 53 30.48 19.92 16.55
N ALA A 54 30.94 20.47 17.70
CA ALA A 54 30.51 19.98 19.01
C ALA A 54 28.99 20.06 19.19
N VAL A 55 28.38 21.21 18.86
CA VAL A 55 26.93 21.41 18.96
C VAL A 55 26.15 20.42 18.07
N THR A 56 26.57 20.22 16.82
CA THR A 56 25.91 19.30 15.92
C THR A 56 26.04 17.84 16.34
N THR A 57 27.22 17.43 16.81
CA THR A 57 27.44 16.05 17.30
C THR A 57 26.66 15.78 18.58
N LEU A 58 26.62 16.71 19.51
CA LEU A 58 25.83 16.64 20.74
C LEU A 58 24.33 16.62 20.43
N SER A 59 23.86 17.44 19.48
CA SER A 59 22.45 17.41 19.04
C SER A 59 22.06 16.06 18.43
N PHE A 60 22.94 15.47 17.63
CA PHE A 60 22.73 14.14 17.06
C PHE A 60 22.68 13.05 18.14
N ILE A 61 23.59 13.08 19.10
CA ILE A 61 23.59 12.15 20.25
C ILE A 61 22.31 12.31 21.07
N ALA A 62 21.86 13.54 21.33
CA ALA A 62 20.63 13.81 22.07
C ALA A 62 19.38 13.28 21.34
N VAL A 63 19.30 13.44 20.02
CA VAL A 63 18.22 12.89 19.20
C VAL A 63 18.22 11.37 19.23
N CYS A 64 19.36 10.73 19.03
CA CYS A 64 19.47 9.26 19.09
C CYS A 64 19.07 8.74 20.49
N GLY A 65 19.54 9.38 21.55
CA GLY A 65 19.20 9.05 22.93
C GLY A 65 17.71 9.26 23.22
N GLY A 66 17.12 10.33 22.74
CA GLY A 66 15.68 10.63 22.84
C GLY A 66 14.82 9.56 22.15
N ILE A 67 15.23 9.11 20.96
CA ILE A 67 14.52 8.04 20.23
C ILE A 67 14.60 6.71 20.99
N VAL A 68 15.78 6.35 21.51
CA VAL A 68 15.97 5.17 22.35
C VAL A 68 15.06 5.23 23.58
N ALA A 69 15.08 6.36 24.30
CA ALA A 69 14.24 6.57 25.48
C ALA A 69 12.75 6.48 25.16
N LEU A 70 12.32 7.02 24.03
CA LEU A 70 10.94 6.97 23.55
C LEU A 70 10.50 5.53 23.25
N ILE A 71 11.31 4.76 22.51
CA ILE A 71 11.04 3.36 22.19
C ILE A 71 10.94 2.52 23.45
N LEU A 72 11.87 2.67 24.38
CA LEU A 72 11.89 1.93 25.63
C LEU A 72 10.73 2.35 26.55
N GLY A 73 10.40 3.65 26.62
CA GLY A 73 9.30 4.19 27.42
C GLY A 73 7.92 3.71 26.93
N ILE A 74 7.69 3.65 25.61
CA ILE A 74 6.47 3.13 25.02
C ILE A 74 6.32 1.65 25.37
N ASN A 75 7.41 0.87 25.25
CA ASN A 75 7.37 -0.55 25.59
C ASN A 75 7.15 -0.79 27.09
N ALA A 76 7.79 -0.02 27.95
CA ALA A 76 7.56 -0.10 29.40
C ALA A 76 6.12 0.19 29.79
N LYS A 77 5.50 1.25 29.20
CA LYS A 77 4.07 1.56 29.41
C LYS A 77 3.15 0.46 28.90
N LYS A 78 3.47 -0.17 27.77
CA LYS A 78 2.69 -1.31 27.24
C LYS A 78 2.79 -2.52 28.17
N MET A 79 3.98 -2.85 28.65
CA MET A 79 4.19 -3.95 29.59
C MET A 79 3.43 -3.72 30.89
N ALA A 80 3.47 -2.50 31.44
CA ALA A 80 2.71 -2.14 32.63
C ALA A 80 1.20 -2.24 32.41
N ALA A 81 0.70 -1.77 31.26
CA ALA A 81 -0.71 -1.88 30.89
C ALA A 81 -1.18 -3.32 30.65
N THR A 82 -0.30 -4.19 30.14
CA THR A 82 -0.58 -5.63 29.95
C THR A 82 -0.56 -6.38 31.29
N ALA A 83 0.37 -6.04 32.18
CA ALA A 83 0.44 -6.63 33.52
C ALA A 83 -0.73 -6.22 34.41
N ALA A 84 -1.31 -5.03 34.18
CA ALA A 84 -2.46 -4.53 34.94
C ALA A 84 -3.82 -5.06 34.42
N ARG A 85 -3.85 -5.76 33.28
CA ARG A 85 -5.07 -6.43 32.80
C ARG A 85 -5.14 -7.81 33.42
N PRO A 86 -6.23 -8.18 34.16
CA PRO A 86 -6.49 -9.55 34.50
C PRO A 86 -6.52 -10.34 33.18
N GLY A 87 -5.68 -11.36 33.08
CA GLY A 87 -5.66 -12.22 31.90
C GLY A 87 -7.08 -12.73 31.63
N PRO A 88 -7.58 -12.67 30.40
CA PRO A 88 -8.78 -13.38 30.06
C PRO A 88 -8.45 -14.89 30.26
N SER A 89 -8.98 -15.49 31.26
CA SER A 89 -9.18 -16.93 31.33
C SER A 89 -10.26 -17.29 30.31
N ALA A 90 -9.92 -17.11 29.00
CA ALA A 90 -10.75 -17.66 27.97
C ALA A 90 -10.53 -19.17 27.97
N PRO A 91 -11.58 -19.98 28.12
CA PRO A 91 -11.46 -21.42 27.99
C PRO A 91 -10.86 -21.72 26.61
N GLU A 92 -9.87 -22.60 26.56
CA GLU A 92 -9.36 -23.18 25.33
C GLU A 92 -10.46 -23.98 24.66
N THR A 93 -11.34 -23.32 23.93
CA THR A 93 -12.27 -23.98 23.04
C THR A 93 -11.64 -23.99 21.65
N PRO A 94 -11.15 -25.16 21.18
CA PRO A 94 -10.54 -25.30 19.85
C PRO A 94 -11.51 -24.91 18.73
N GLU A 95 -12.80 -24.94 19.01
CA GLU A 95 -13.90 -24.72 18.06
C GLU A 95 -14.09 -23.26 17.60
N LYS A 96 -13.59 -22.25 18.35
CA LYS A 96 -13.86 -20.83 18.06
C LYS A 96 -12.58 -19.98 18.07
N PRO A 97 -11.71 -20.12 17.06
CA PRO A 97 -10.41 -19.47 17.05
C PRO A 97 -10.47 -17.93 17.05
N TRP A 98 -11.56 -17.32 16.58
CA TRP A 98 -11.77 -15.87 16.58
C TRP A 98 -11.93 -15.26 17.96
N LEU A 99 -12.32 -16.04 18.97
CA LEU A 99 -12.44 -15.58 20.35
C LEU A 99 -11.08 -15.31 21.03
N LYS A 100 -9.98 -15.77 20.43
CA LYS A 100 -8.62 -15.50 20.94
C LYS A 100 -8.22 -14.03 20.84
N ARG A 101 -8.87 -13.24 20.02
CA ARG A 101 -8.65 -11.80 19.88
C ARG A 101 -9.84 -11.02 20.48
N ALA A 102 -9.55 -10.16 21.44
CA ALA A 102 -10.57 -9.41 22.17
C ALA A 102 -11.38 -8.44 21.26
N ASP A 103 -10.75 -7.83 20.24
CA ASP A 103 -11.39 -6.98 19.26
C ASP A 103 -12.34 -7.77 18.36
N TRP A 104 -11.95 -8.98 17.94
CA TRP A 104 -12.81 -9.88 17.17
C TRP A 104 -13.98 -10.41 18.01
N ALA A 105 -13.69 -10.86 19.26
CA ALA A 105 -14.71 -11.37 20.16
C ALA A 105 -15.77 -10.32 20.50
N ALA A 106 -15.38 -9.05 20.57
CA ALA A 106 -16.30 -7.93 20.84
C ALA A 106 -17.05 -7.44 19.59
N GLY A 107 -16.69 -7.87 18.38
CA GLY A 107 -17.24 -7.38 17.11
C GLY A 107 -16.97 -5.90 16.80
N ARG A 108 -16.08 -5.29 17.56
CA ARG A 108 -15.71 -3.87 17.46
C ARG A 108 -14.23 -3.74 17.15
N ILE A 109 -13.91 -3.66 15.89
CA ILE A 109 -12.53 -3.64 15.40
C ILE A 109 -12.10 -2.19 15.22
N THR A 110 -10.98 -1.81 15.85
CA THR A 110 -10.46 -0.45 15.79
C THR A 110 -9.36 -0.31 14.74
N SER A 111 -9.35 0.80 14.01
CA SER A 111 -8.29 1.08 13.04
C SER A 111 -6.97 1.45 13.73
N GLY A 112 -5.82 0.98 13.17
CA GLY A 112 -4.48 1.18 13.74
C GLY A 112 -3.86 2.56 13.51
N ALA A 113 -4.61 3.57 13.10
CA ALA A 113 -4.10 4.86 12.63
C ALA A 113 -3.15 5.58 13.60
N ARG A 114 -3.41 5.54 14.92
CA ARG A 114 -2.58 6.23 15.93
C ARG A 114 -1.15 5.70 16.01
N LYS A 115 -1.00 4.38 15.90
CA LYS A 115 0.33 3.73 15.97
C LYS A 115 1.17 4.13 14.77
N SER A 116 0.56 4.22 13.59
CA SER A 116 1.23 4.59 12.35
C SER A 116 1.75 6.03 12.39
N VAL A 117 0.96 6.99 12.91
CA VAL A 117 1.39 8.40 13.02
C VAL A 117 2.64 8.55 13.86
N LEU A 118 2.69 7.89 15.03
CA LEU A 118 3.86 7.96 15.90
C LEU A 118 5.13 7.51 15.21
N LEU A 119 5.03 6.45 14.43
CA LEU A 119 6.17 5.92 13.71
C LEU A 119 6.67 6.80 12.58
N ILE A 120 5.73 7.35 11.82
CA ILE A 120 6.08 8.29 10.77
C ILE A 120 6.88 9.44 11.38
N TRP A 121 6.49 9.95 12.57
CA TRP A 121 7.24 10.98 13.28
C TRP A 121 8.62 10.53 13.73
N ILE A 122 8.74 9.34 14.33
CA ILE A 122 10.04 8.79 14.75
C ILE A 122 10.99 8.72 13.56
N PHE A 123 10.50 8.19 12.43
CA PHE A 123 11.32 8.03 11.25
C PHE A 123 11.66 9.38 10.59
N ALA A 124 10.71 10.31 10.51
CA ALA A 124 10.94 11.65 9.97
C ALA A 124 11.96 12.44 10.80
N LEU A 125 11.87 12.41 12.13
CA LEU A 125 12.81 13.08 13.02
C LEU A 125 14.21 12.47 12.92
N PHE A 126 14.28 11.13 12.91
CA PHE A 126 15.56 10.43 12.75
C PHE A 126 16.25 10.78 11.42
N TRP A 127 15.50 10.72 10.30
CA TRP A 127 16.05 11.04 8.99
C TRP A 127 16.59 12.46 8.92
N ASN A 128 15.83 13.42 9.44
CA ASN A 128 16.26 14.82 9.46
C ASN A 128 17.46 15.05 10.37
N ALA A 129 17.54 14.36 11.51
CA ALA A 129 18.70 14.42 12.39
C ALA A 129 19.98 13.88 11.73
N VAL A 130 19.87 12.76 11.00
CA VAL A 130 21.00 12.20 10.22
C VAL A 130 21.38 13.12 9.05
N SER A 131 20.40 13.79 8.43
CA SER A 131 20.63 14.69 7.30
C SER A 131 21.17 16.07 7.70
N ALA A 132 20.94 16.51 8.91
CA ALA A 132 21.32 17.85 9.38
C ALA A 132 22.83 18.15 9.26
N PRO A 133 23.77 17.26 9.62
CA PRO A 133 25.22 17.51 9.45
C PRO A 133 25.61 17.73 7.99
N VAL A 134 24.93 17.09 7.04
CA VAL A 134 25.20 17.28 5.61
C VAL A 134 24.91 18.72 5.19
N VAL A 135 23.80 19.30 5.68
CA VAL A 135 23.40 20.68 5.35
C VAL A 135 24.28 21.72 6.06
N PHE A 136 24.50 21.54 7.36
CA PHE A 136 25.10 22.59 8.18
C PHE A 136 26.61 22.53 8.21
N ILE A 137 27.24 21.38 7.94
CA ILE A 137 28.70 21.21 7.97
C ILE A 137 29.25 20.85 6.59
N GLY A 138 28.74 19.78 5.98
CA GLY A 138 29.27 19.21 4.75
C GLY A 138 29.11 20.16 3.56
N LEU A 139 27.90 20.70 3.37
CA LEU A 139 27.58 21.55 2.23
C LEU A 139 28.44 22.84 2.20
N PRO A 140 28.55 23.66 3.28
CA PRO A 140 29.38 24.84 3.25
C PRO A 140 30.88 24.52 3.06
N ALA A 141 31.38 23.46 3.73
CA ALA A 141 32.76 23.07 3.65
C ALA A 141 33.21 22.66 2.24
N GLU A 142 32.37 21.89 1.54
CA GLU A 142 32.70 21.43 0.20
C GLU A 142 32.42 22.50 -0.89
N LEU A 143 31.43 23.35 -0.71
CA LEU A 143 31.21 24.50 -1.61
C LEU A 143 32.37 25.49 -1.57
N HIS A 144 32.96 25.74 -0.41
CA HIS A 144 34.17 26.59 -0.28
C HIS A 144 35.38 26.00 -1.01
N LYS A 145 35.43 24.67 -1.19
CA LYS A 145 36.46 23.98 -1.99
C LYS A 145 36.15 23.95 -3.48
N GLY A 146 35.02 24.51 -3.91
CA GLY A 146 34.54 24.45 -5.29
C GLY A 146 33.94 23.09 -5.71
N ASN A 147 33.66 22.20 -4.76
CA ASN A 147 33.12 20.88 -5.01
C ASN A 147 31.59 20.94 -5.08
N TYR A 148 31.04 21.20 -6.29
CA TYR A 148 29.58 21.27 -6.51
C TYR A 148 28.89 19.90 -6.50
N ALA A 149 29.62 18.79 -6.56
CA ALA A 149 29.03 17.45 -6.47
C ALA A 149 28.31 17.24 -5.13
N ILE A 150 28.67 17.96 -4.08
CA ILE A 150 27.98 17.92 -2.78
C ILE A 150 26.51 18.34 -2.87
N LEU A 151 26.09 19.07 -3.91
CA LEU A 151 24.69 19.45 -4.10
C LEU A 151 23.76 18.23 -4.24
N ILE A 152 24.28 17.09 -4.68
CA ILE A 152 23.52 15.82 -4.71
C ILE A 152 23.09 15.43 -3.28
N ALA A 153 23.89 15.74 -2.29
CA ALA A 153 23.58 15.44 -0.89
C ALA A 153 22.37 16.23 -0.35
N LEU A 154 21.95 17.31 -1.02
CA LEU A 154 20.71 18.05 -0.68
C LEU A 154 19.44 17.19 -0.88
N LEU A 155 19.52 16.08 -1.61
CA LEU A 155 18.41 15.15 -1.72
C LEU A 155 18.00 14.58 -0.34
N PHE A 156 18.95 14.38 0.57
CA PHE A 156 18.65 13.86 1.91
C PHE A 156 17.74 14.79 2.72
N PRO A 157 18.05 16.09 2.89
CA PRO A 157 17.17 17.02 3.58
C PRO A 157 15.84 17.27 2.82
N ILE A 158 15.83 17.27 1.50
CA ILE A 158 14.60 17.38 0.71
C ILE A 158 13.63 16.23 1.02
N VAL A 159 14.14 14.99 1.04
CA VAL A 159 13.36 13.81 1.46
C VAL A 159 12.90 13.97 2.91
N GLY A 160 13.77 14.48 3.80
CA GLY A 160 13.45 14.74 5.20
C GLY A 160 12.30 15.73 5.39
N ILE A 161 12.28 16.83 4.64
CA ILE A 161 11.20 17.81 4.63
C ILE A 161 9.90 17.14 4.16
N GLY A 162 9.96 16.37 3.07
CA GLY A 162 8.82 15.59 2.57
C GLY A 162 8.23 14.66 3.62
N MET A 163 9.07 13.99 4.40
CA MET A 163 8.65 13.14 5.51
C MET A 163 7.97 13.92 6.64
N ILE A 164 8.46 15.10 6.99
CA ILE A 164 7.82 15.98 7.99
C ILE A 164 6.43 16.40 7.48
N LEU A 165 6.32 16.85 6.23
CA LEU A 165 5.04 17.23 5.64
C LEU A 165 4.05 16.05 5.63
N TYR A 166 4.52 14.85 5.32
CA TYR A 166 3.72 13.63 5.39
C TYR A 166 3.28 13.32 6.84
N ALA A 167 4.18 13.45 7.82
CA ALA A 167 3.88 13.26 9.25
C ALA A 167 2.84 14.27 9.75
N LEU A 168 2.96 15.53 9.35
CA LEU A 168 1.97 16.58 9.66
C LEU A 168 0.60 16.25 9.06
N ASN A 169 0.54 15.86 7.79
CA ASN A 169 -0.71 15.48 7.14
C ASN A 169 -1.36 14.25 7.82
N ALA A 170 -0.57 13.23 8.16
CA ALA A 170 -1.04 12.06 8.90
C ALA A 170 -1.57 12.43 10.30
N THR A 171 -0.93 13.39 10.98
CA THR A 171 -1.39 13.90 12.28
C THR A 171 -2.70 14.67 12.16
N LEU A 172 -2.84 15.51 11.13
CA LEU A 172 -4.06 16.23 10.85
C LEU A 172 -5.22 15.26 10.52
N ALA A 173 -4.95 14.24 9.73
CA ALA A 173 -5.92 13.18 9.44
C ALA A 173 -6.37 12.46 10.72
N TRP A 174 -5.40 12.05 11.56
CA TRP A 174 -5.72 11.40 12.83
C TRP A 174 -6.51 12.32 13.79
N ARG A 175 -6.15 13.60 13.88
CA ARG A 175 -6.92 14.59 14.70
C ARG A 175 -8.34 14.79 14.19
N LYS A 176 -8.51 14.82 12.85
CA LYS A 176 -9.81 15.05 12.21
C LYS A 176 -10.75 13.86 12.36
N PHE A 177 -10.27 12.63 12.08
CA PHE A 177 -11.12 11.44 12.03
C PHE A 177 -11.14 10.64 13.34
N GLY A 178 -10.11 10.81 14.18
CA GLY A 178 -9.99 10.11 15.45
C GLY A 178 -9.81 8.60 15.27
N GLN A 179 -10.31 7.85 16.24
CA GLN A 179 -10.35 6.40 16.20
C GLN A 179 -11.61 5.94 15.47
N THR A 180 -11.43 5.30 14.34
CA THR A 180 -12.50 4.73 13.54
C THR A 180 -12.75 3.29 13.99
N ILE A 181 -14.00 2.87 14.10
CA ILE A 181 -14.41 1.55 14.60
C ILE A 181 -15.26 0.89 13.51
N PHE A 182 -14.98 -0.37 13.23
CA PHE A 182 -15.86 -1.23 12.44
C PHE A 182 -16.66 -2.12 13.39
N GLU A 183 -17.98 -1.98 13.39
CA GLU A 183 -18.92 -2.83 14.12
C GLU A 183 -19.48 -3.88 13.16
N MET A 184 -19.22 -5.14 13.47
CA MET A 184 -19.69 -6.27 12.69
C MET A 184 -21.12 -6.66 13.10
N ALA A 185 -21.98 -6.96 12.14
CA ALA A 185 -23.33 -7.46 12.40
C ALA A 185 -23.32 -8.90 12.92
N ALA A 186 -22.39 -9.73 12.44
CA ALA A 186 -22.19 -11.11 12.89
C ALA A 186 -20.70 -11.44 13.08
N ILE A 187 -20.38 -12.30 14.05
CA ILE A 187 -19.01 -12.68 14.42
C ILE A 187 -18.90 -14.20 14.56
N PRO A 188 -18.01 -14.82 13.78
CA PRO A 188 -17.23 -14.26 12.65
C PRO A 188 -18.09 -14.13 11.40
N ALA A 189 -17.56 -13.49 10.35
CA ALA A 189 -18.16 -13.59 9.02
C ALA A 189 -17.91 -14.99 8.43
N ALA A 190 -18.93 -15.56 7.76
CA ALA A 190 -18.89 -16.90 7.20
C ALA A 190 -18.37 -16.89 5.76
N LEU A 191 -17.41 -17.76 5.42
CA LEU A 191 -17.04 -18.04 4.02
C LEU A 191 -18.26 -18.59 3.25
N GLY A 192 -18.50 -18.09 2.05
CA GLY A 192 -19.69 -18.38 1.26
C GLY A 192 -20.93 -17.57 1.66
N GLY A 193 -20.88 -16.82 2.78
CA GLY A 193 -21.92 -15.90 3.23
C GLY A 193 -21.57 -14.44 2.95
N THR A 194 -21.83 -13.57 3.94
CA THR A 194 -21.61 -12.13 3.83
C THR A 194 -20.78 -11.58 5.00
N ILE A 195 -20.09 -10.48 4.77
CA ILE A 195 -19.61 -9.60 5.82
C ILE A 195 -20.45 -8.33 5.83
N GLU A 196 -21.06 -8.05 6.97
CA GLU A 196 -21.96 -6.94 7.17
C GLU A 196 -21.59 -6.16 8.43
N GLY A 197 -21.92 -4.89 8.43
CA GLY A 197 -21.67 -4.01 9.56
C GLY A 197 -21.63 -2.55 9.19
N GLN A 198 -21.07 -1.75 10.10
CA GLN A 198 -20.99 -0.31 9.93
C GLN A 198 -19.64 0.22 10.41
N ILE A 199 -19.01 1.07 9.61
CA ILE A 199 -17.84 1.81 10.05
C ILE A 199 -18.31 3.13 10.65
N GLU A 200 -18.01 3.32 11.94
CA GLU A 200 -18.29 4.55 12.66
C GLU A 200 -17.12 5.53 12.56
N VAL A 201 -17.37 6.70 12.03
CA VAL A 201 -16.41 7.81 11.94
C VAL A 201 -16.93 9.00 12.72
N LYS A 202 -16.18 9.46 13.71
CA LYS A 202 -16.54 10.57 14.62
C LYS A 202 -16.51 11.95 13.93
N THR A 203 -16.69 12.00 12.63
CA THR A 203 -16.66 13.21 11.83
C THR A 203 -17.60 13.05 10.66
N ARG A 204 -18.27 14.12 10.27
CA ARG A 204 -19.07 14.14 9.06
C ARG A 204 -18.16 14.00 7.84
N LEU A 205 -18.27 12.88 7.14
CA LEU A 205 -17.59 12.67 5.87
C LEU A 205 -18.36 13.34 4.74
N GLN A 206 -17.68 14.17 3.96
CA GLN A 206 -18.20 14.76 2.73
C GLN A 206 -17.26 14.41 1.58
N PRO A 207 -17.33 13.17 1.07
CA PRO A 207 -16.45 12.71 0.00
C PRO A 207 -16.67 13.52 -1.27
N GLN A 208 -15.59 13.93 -1.93
CA GLN A 208 -15.68 14.63 -3.21
C GLN A 208 -16.00 13.68 -4.36
N GLN A 209 -15.50 12.44 -4.26
CA GLN A 209 -15.58 11.41 -5.29
C GLN A 209 -16.24 10.12 -4.78
N GLY A 210 -17.07 10.21 -3.72
CA GLY A 210 -17.60 9.03 -3.05
C GLY A 210 -16.59 8.36 -2.11
N LEU A 211 -17.01 7.24 -1.53
CA LEU A 211 -16.21 6.45 -0.60
C LEU A 211 -15.88 5.10 -1.22
N HIS A 212 -14.61 4.79 -1.27
CA HIS A 212 -14.08 3.54 -1.79
C HIS A 212 -13.92 2.53 -0.66
N LEU A 213 -14.57 1.39 -0.80
CA LEU A 213 -14.49 0.24 0.09
C LEU A 213 -13.75 -0.88 -0.62
N ARG A 214 -12.86 -1.55 0.10
CA ARG A 214 -12.09 -2.69 -0.40
C ARG A 214 -12.04 -3.78 0.66
N LEU A 215 -12.36 -5.00 0.27
CA LEU A 215 -12.17 -6.19 1.08
C LEU A 215 -11.16 -7.10 0.39
N SER A 216 -10.09 -7.47 1.08
CA SER A 216 -9.00 -8.27 0.52
C SER A 216 -8.66 -9.45 1.40
N CYS A 217 -8.53 -10.64 0.81
CA CYS A 217 -7.92 -11.82 1.41
C CYS A 217 -6.43 -11.82 1.07
N VAL A 218 -5.57 -11.69 2.07
CA VAL A 218 -4.12 -11.51 1.90
C VAL A 218 -3.37 -12.63 2.62
N ARG A 219 -2.50 -13.32 1.89
CA ARG A 219 -1.53 -14.24 2.49
C ARG A 219 -0.26 -13.48 2.85
N ARG A 220 0.07 -13.47 4.12
CA ARG A 220 1.33 -12.92 4.63
C ARG A 220 2.30 -14.05 4.89
N THR A 221 3.50 -13.96 4.34
CA THR A 221 4.59 -14.91 4.55
C THR A 221 5.87 -14.15 4.87
N THR A 222 6.54 -14.56 5.94
CA THR A 222 7.85 -14.01 6.30
C THR A 222 8.91 -15.05 5.93
N SER A 223 9.74 -14.74 4.93
CA SER A 223 10.86 -15.57 4.53
C SER A 223 12.15 -15.06 5.16
N GLY A 224 12.98 -15.97 5.64
CA GLY A 224 14.25 -15.68 6.30
C GLY A 224 14.17 -15.68 7.82
N SER A 225 15.29 -16.02 8.46
CA SER A 225 15.45 -16.05 9.92
C SER A 225 16.31 -14.88 10.37
N GLY A 226 15.93 -14.22 11.46
CA GLY A 226 16.70 -13.14 12.07
C GLY A 226 16.60 -11.78 11.35
N LYS A 227 17.75 -11.10 11.17
CA LYS A 227 17.83 -9.72 10.65
C LYS A 227 17.42 -9.56 9.18
N ASN A 228 17.37 -10.63 8.41
CA ASN A 228 17.10 -10.62 6.97
C ASN A 228 15.70 -11.13 6.61
N GLY A 229 14.77 -11.21 7.55
CA GLY A 229 13.39 -11.61 7.29
C GLY A 229 12.68 -10.60 6.39
N SER A 230 12.23 -11.05 5.22
CA SER A 230 11.37 -10.27 4.32
C SER A 230 9.93 -10.73 4.47
N THR A 231 9.01 -9.82 4.76
CA THR A 231 7.58 -10.12 4.79
C THR A 231 6.97 -9.78 3.44
N THR A 232 6.41 -10.78 2.79
CA THR A 232 5.70 -10.65 1.52
C THR A 232 4.22 -10.82 1.75
N GLU A 233 3.41 -9.91 1.23
CA GLU A 233 1.95 -10.01 1.21
C GLU A 233 1.50 -10.31 -0.22
N ARG A 234 0.71 -11.38 -0.39
CA ARG A 234 0.10 -11.76 -1.66
C ARG A 234 -1.42 -11.71 -1.53
N ILE A 235 -2.06 -10.92 -2.37
CA ILE A 235 -3.52 -10.86 -2.46
C ILE A 235 -3.99 -12.14 -3.16
N LEU A 236 -4.85 -12.90 -2.46
CA LEU A 236 -5.49 -14.11 -2.99
C LEU A 236 -6.82 -13.79 -3.65
N TRP A 237 -7.56 -12.87 -3.02
CA TRP A 237 -8.86 -12.41 -3.50
C TRP A 237 -9.09 -10.97 -3.05
N GLN A 238 -9.83 -10.20 -3.84
CA GLN A 238 -10.17 -8.82 -3.53
C GLN A 238 -11.50 -8.45 -4.19
N ASP A 239 -12.31 -7.70 -3.48
CA ASP A 239 -13.51 -7.06 -4.00
C ASP A 239 -13.56 -5.59 -3.58
N GLU A 240 -14.16 -4.75 -4.45
CA GLU A 240 -14.19 -3.31 -4.28
C GLU A 240 -15.58 -2.76 -4.58
N LYS A 241 -16.02 -1.81 -3.76
CA LYS A 241 -17.26 -1.08 -3.94
C LYS A 241 -17.03 0.42 -3.80
N TRP A 242 -17.77 1.18 -4.56
CA TRP A 242 -17.81 2.63 -4.43
C TRP A 242 -19.19 3.06 -3.97
N LEU A 243 -19.24 3.81 -2.88
CA LEU A 243 -20.47 4.37 -2.34
C LEU A 243 -20.57 5.83 -2.71
N ARG A 244 -21.80 6.30 -2.97
CA ARG A 244 -22.09 7.70 -3.26
C ARG A 244 -21.74 8.63 -2.08
N PRO A 245 -21.55 9.95 -2.33
CA PRO A 245 -21.19 10.89 -1.27
C PRO A 245 -22.24 11.07 -0.19
N ASP A 246 -23.51 10.77 -0.46
CA ASP A 246 -24.67 10.89 0.41
C ASP A 246 -24.78 9.75 1.43
N LEU A 247 -23.75 9.61 2.25
CA LEU A 247 -23.66 8.56 3.26
C LEU A 247 -24.63 8.82 4.43
N PRO A 248 -25.15 7.74 5.07
CA PRO A 248 -25.98 7.85 6.26
C PRO A 248 -25.25 8.58 7.38
N GLN A 249 -25.94 9.50 8.04
CA GLN A 249 -25.44 10.17 9.23
C GLN A 249 -26.00 9.46 10.46
N THR A 250 -25.11 8.94 11.29
CA THR A 250 -25.49 8.27 12.54
C THR A 250 -25.85 9.32 13.62
N ASP A 251 -25.21 10.50 13.54
CA ASP A 251 -25.44 11.64 14.42
C ASP A 251 -25.10 12.94 13.66
N LEU A 252 -25.41 14.11 14.21
CA LEU A 252 -25.13 15.43 13.62
C LEU A 252 -23.66 15.61 13.19
N ASN A 253 -22.73 14.95 13.89
CA ASN A 253 -21.29 15.06 13.66
C ASN A 253 -20.61 13.71 13.34
N ALA A 254 -21.36 12.62 13.15
CA ALA A 254 -20.81 11.30 12.89
C ALA A 254 -21.39 10.71 11.61
N THR A 255 -20.55 9.94 10.89
CA THR A 255 -20.95 9.22 9.68
C THR A 255 -20.88 7.73 9.92
N GLY A 256 -21.97 7.02 9.64
CA GLY A 256 -22.02 5.57 9.60
C GLY A 256 -21.87 5.07 8.16
N VAL A 257 -20.78 4.40 7.86
CA VAL A 257 -20.56 3.82 6.54
C VAL A 257 -21.05 2.38 6.54
N PRO A 258 -22.13 2.05 5.82
CA PRO A 258 -22.62 0.68 5.76
C PRO A 258 -21.67 -0.20 4.95
N ILE A 259 -21.42 -1.40 5.45
CA ILE A 259 -20.53 -2.39 4.84
C ILE A 259 -21.33 -3.63 4.49
N TYR A 260 -21.14 -4.09 3.26
CA TYR A 260 -21.67 -5.36 2.79
C TYR A 260 -20.79 -5.91 1.66
N PHE A 261 -20.25 -7.11 1.85
CA PHE A 261 -19.54 -7.87 0.81
C PHE A 261 -19.97 -9.34 0.85
N LYS A 262 -20.11 -9.94 -0.33
CA LYS A 262 -20.28 -11.38 -0.47
C LYS A 262 -18.93 -12.05 -0.39
N LEU A 263 -18.81 -13.06 0.43
CA LEU A 263 -17.57 -13.79 0.65
C LEU A 263 -17.53 -15.04 -0.24
N PRO A 264 -16.44 -15.29 -0.97
CA PRO A 264 -16.27 -16.53 -1.72
C PRO A 264 -16.10 -17.72 -0.76
N ALA A 265 -16.64 -18.87 -1.16
CA ALA A 265 -16.57 -20.09 -0.35
C ALA A 265 -15.21 -20.83 -0.46
N ASP A 266 -14.47 -20.56 -1.54
CA ASP A 266 -13.23 -21.23 -1.93
C ASP A 266 -11.95 -20.61 -1.36
N GLN A 267 -12.09 -19.49 -0.62
CA GLN A 267 -10.93 -18.80 -0.05
C GLN A 267 -10.57 -19.31 1.35
N PRO A 268 -9.30 -19.16 1.77
CA PRO A 268 -8.86 -19.61 3.07
C PRO A 268 -9.37 -18.74 4.23
N GLU A 269 -9.52 -19.38 5.40
CA GLU A 269 -9.92 -18.73 6.65
C GLU A 269 -8.87 -17.78 7.21
N SER A 270 -9.32 -16.83 8.04
CA SER A 270 -8.45 -15.94 8.81
C SER A 270 -7.56 -16.70 9.77
N THR A 271 -6.30 -16.34 9.84
CA THR A 271 -5.38 -16.82 10.88
C THR A 271 -5.50 -15.93 12.13
N PRO A 272 -5.80 -16.49 13.31
CA PRO A 272 -5.95 -15.71 14.55
C PRO A 272 -4.62 -15.19 15.08
N GLY A 273 -3.92 -14.39 14.35
CA GLY A 273 -2.63 -13.86 14.73
C GLY A 273 -2.26 -12.71 13.86
N THR A 274 -1.18 -12.03 14.17
CA THR A 274 -0.71 -10.87 13.40
C THR A 274 0.57 -11.18 12.62
N GLY A 275 0.99 -12.44 12.67
CA GLY A 275 2.17 -12.95 11.97
C GLY A 275 1.88 -13.45 10.56
N ASP A 276 2.56 -14.53 10.20
CA ASP A 276 2.33 -15.25 8.95
C ASP A 276 0.96 -15.91 8.96
N GLY A 277 0.31 -15.95 7.83
CA GLY A 277 -1.02 -16.52 7.68
C GLY A 277 -1.91 -15.76 6.73
N ILE A 278 -3.20 -16.00 6.87
CA ILE A 278 -4.24 -15.39 6.07
C ILE A 278 -4.89 -14.25 6.85
N HIS A 279 -4.96 -13.08 6.24
CA HIS A 279 -5.58 -11.89 6.81
C HIS A 279 -6.64 -11.35 5.85
N TRP A 280 -7.84 -11.14 6.39
CA TRP A 280 -8.91 -10.46 5.68
C TRP A 280 -8.92 -8.99 6.11
N LYS A 281 -8.63 -8.11 5.17
CA LYS A 281 -8.51 -6.67 5.41
C LYS A 281 -9.66 -5.92 4.77
N LEU A 282 -10.43 -5.22 5.59
CA LEU A 282 -11.43 -4.25 5.14
C LEU A 282 -10.81 -2.86 5.18
N GLU A 283 -10.81 -2.17 4.06
CA GLU A 283 -10.29 -0.82 3.93
C GLU A 283 -11.39 0.12 3.46
N ALA A 284 -11.43 1.31 4.03
CA ALA A 284 -12.32 2.39 3.62
C ALA A 284 -11.51 3.67 3.39
N SER A 285 -11.68 4.30 2.24
CA SER A 285 -10.95 5.51 1.87
C SER A 285 -11.84 6.50 1.14
N ALA A 286 -11.59 7.81 1.37
CA ALA A 286 -12.30 8.87 0.69
C ALA A 286 -11.41 10.10 0.48
N LYS A 287 -11.52 10.74 -0.69
CA LYS A 287 -10.91 12.03 -0.96
C LYS A 287 -11.78 13.14 -0.39
N LEU A 288 -11.20 13.97 0.45
CA LEU A 288 -11.88 15.03 1.17
C LEU A 288 -11.14 16.37 0.98
N ARG A 289 -11.79 17.47 1.28
CA ARG A 289 -11.10 18.75 1.42
C ARG A 289 -10.19 18.72 2.64
N GLY A 290 -8.87 18.84 2.44
CA GLY A 290 -7.83 18.67 3.44
C GLY A 290 -7.34 17.21 3.53
N PRO A 291 -7.07 16.68 4.74
CA PRO A 291 -6.59 15.31 4.89
C PRO A 291 -7.60 14.30 4.39
N ASN A 292 -7.14 13.34 3.61
CA ASN A 292 -7.96 12.23 3.12
C ASN A 292 -8.31 11.27 4.26
N PHE A 293 -9.50 10.67 4.16
CA PHE A 293 -9.92 9.60 5.06
C PHE A 293 -9.33 8.26 4.60
N HIS A 294 -8.78 7.51 5.53
CA HIS A 294 -8.37 6.12 5.32
C HIS A 294 -8.45 5.35 6.65
N ALA A 295 -9.13 4.21 6.63
CA ALA A 295 -9.23 3.29 7.74
C ALA A 295 -9.04 1.86 7.26
N SER A 296 -8.37 1.01 8.05
CA SER A 296 -8.12 -0.39 7.74
C SER A 296 -8.41 -1.25 8.96
N PHE A 297 -9.10 -2.38 8.75
CA PHE A 297 -9.56 -3.30 9.78
C PHE A 297 -9.19 -4.73 9.38
N ASP A 298 -8.70 -5.50 10.33
CA ASP A 298 -8.38 -6.92 10.17
C ASP A 298 -9.57 -7.74 10.68
N VAL A 299 -10.37 -8.31 9.78
CA VAL A 299 -11.68 -8.88 10.08
C VAL A 299 -11.65 -10.41 10.19
N PRO A 300 -12.40 -11.02 11.13
CA PRO A 300 -12.47 -12.47 11.29
C PRO A 300 -13.40 -13.10 10.25
N VAL A 301 -12.83 -13.87 9.33
CA VAL A 301 -13.59 -14.64 8.33
C VAL A 301 -13.24 -16.11 8.49
N PHE A 302 -14.24 -16.95 8.74
CA PHE A 302 -14.05 -18.37 9.04
C PHE A 302 -15.10 -19.22 8.30
N LYS A 303 -14.79 -20.51 8.17
CA LYS A 303 -15.76 -21.49 7.66
C LYS A 303 -16.66 -21.91 8.82
N LEU A 304 -17.96 -21.75 8.66
CA LEU A 304 -18.95 -22.15 9.65
C LEU A 304 -19.67 -23.43 9.20
N PRO A 305 -20.19 -24.26 10.15
CA PRO A 305 -20.96 -25.44 9.80
C PRO A 305 -22.20 -25.13 9.01
N GLU A 306 -22.87 -24.02 9.34
CA GLU A 306 -24.01 -23.48 8.63
C GLU A 306 -23.64 -22.12 8.06
N THR A 307 -23.78 -21.96 6.74
CA THR A 307 -23.59 -20.66 6.09
C THR A 307 -24.90 -19.89 6.25
N PRO A 308 -24.88 -18.68 6.84
CA PRO A 308 -26.08 -17.86 6.95
C PRO A 308 -26.68 -17.57 5.59
N GLU A 309 -28.01 -17.43 5.52
CA GLU A 309 -28.67 -16.96 4.31
C GLU A 309 -28.12 -15.62 3.89
N ILE A 310 -27.92 -15.45 2.59
CA ILE A 310 -27.42 -14.19 2.02
C ILE A 310 -28.56 -13.18 2.10
N SER A 311 -28.40 -12.16 2.93
CA SER A 311 -29.33 -11.04 3.05
C SER A 311 -29.29 -10.15 1.80
N ASP A 312 -30.33 -9.36 1.62
CA ASP A 312 -30.32 -8.29 0.62
C ASP A 312 -29.23 -7.27 0.94
N ASP A 313 -28.56 -6.78 -0.10
CA ASP A 313 -27.47 -5.80 0.07
C ASP A 313 -28.01 -4.44 0.56
N PRO A 314 -27.84 -4.07 1.85
CA PRO A 314 -28.32 -2.81 2.38
C PRO A 314 -27.57 -1.62 1.80
N THR A 315 -26.39 -1.85 1.18
CA THR A 315 -25.57 -0.81 0.56
C THR A 315 -25.98 -0.54 -0.90
N ALA A 316 -26.82 -1.37 -1.51
CA ALA A 316 -27.17 -1.29 -2.93
C ALA A 316 -27.65 0.11 -3.35
N ARG A 317 -28.45 0.77 -2.51
CA ARG A 317 -28.95 2.13 -2.76
C ARG A 317 -27.88 3.21 -2.77
N PHE A 318 -26.75 2.98 -2.09
CA PHE A 318 -25.62 3.90 -2.02
C PHE A 318 -24.51 3.53 -2.99
N GLN A 319 -24.56 2.34 -3.59
CA GLN A 319 -23.54 1.85 -4.48
C GLN A 319 -23.56 2.63 -5.81
N MET A 320 -22.40 3.04 -6.28
CA MET A 320 -22.24 3.60 -7.60
C MET A 320 -22.27 2.51 -8.66
N SER A 321 -22.88 2.79 -9.80
CA SER A 321 -22.78 1.94 -11.00
C SER A 321 -21.33 1.98 -11.55
N LEU A 322 -20.94 0.97 -12.34
CA LEU A 322 -19.62 0.94 -12.95
C LEU A 322 -19.35 2.15 -13.87
N ASP A 323 -20.40 2.66 -14.54
CA ASP A 323 -20.28 3.87 -15.37
C ASP A 323 -20.07 5.12 -14.52
N GLU A 324 -20.79 5.28 -13.39
CA GLU A 324 -20.59 6.37 -12.43
C GLU A 324 -19.17 6.34 -11.85
N VAL A 325 -18.70 5.16 -11.42
CA VAL A 325 -17.33 4.99 -10.91
C VAL A 325 -16.31 5.42 -11.95
N ARG A 326 -16.47 4.97 -13.19
CA ARG A 326 -15.56 5.31 -14.29
C ARG A 326 -15.49 6.82 -14.55
N GLN A 327 -16.63 7.51 -14.52
CA GLN A 327 -16.66 8.98 -14.61
C GLN A 327 -15.94 9.63 -13.43
N GLN A 328 -16.16 9.10 -12.24
CA GLN A 328 -15.62 9.64 -10.99
C GLN A 328 -14.10 9.49 -10.87
N ILE A 329 -13.53 8.36 -11.29
CA ILE A 329 -12.08 8.13 -11.30
C ILE A 329 -11.37 8.86 -12.44
N HIS A 330 -12.12 9.56 -13.33
CA HIS A 330 -11.59 10.25 -14.51
C HIS A 330 -10.75 9.28 -15.36
N SER A 331 -11.34 8.13 -15.72
CA SER A 331 -10.66 7.12 -16.51
C SER A 331 -10.02 7.73 -17.75
N LYS A 332 -8.74 7.41 -17.95
CA LYS A 332 -7.99 7.78 -19.15
C LYS A 332 -8.16 6.77 -20.29
N ILE A 333 -8.82 5.65 -20.03
CA ILE A 333 -9.08 4.62 -21.01
C ILE A 333 -10.26 5.06 -21.86
N GLN A 334 -10.04 5.20 -23.16
CA GLN A 334 -11.10 5.58 -24.11
C GLN A 334 -11.76 4.32 -24.63
N ALA A 335 -13.09 4.37 -24.75
CA ALA A 335 -13.88 3.31 -25.37
C ALA A 335 -14.75 3.95 -26.47
N ASN A 336 -14.52 3.56 -27.70
CA ASN A 336 -15.19 4.08 -28.88
C ASN A 336 -16.00 2.97 -29.55
N ASP A 337 -17.22 3.27 -29.95
CA ASP A 337 -18.02 2.35 -30.77
C ASP A 337 -17.56 2.44 -32.23
N LEU A 338 -17.45 1.28 -32.88
CA LEU A 338 -17.08 1.17 -34.28
C LEU A 338 -18.31 0.97 -35.16
N PRO A 339 -18.27 1.43 -36.43
CA PRO A 339 -19.41 1.31 -37.36
C PRO A 339 -19.86 -0.12 -37.63
N ASP A 340 -18.94 -1.08 -37.49
CA ASP A 340 -19.18 -2.53 -37.67
C ASP A 340 -19.80 -3.22 -36.43
N GLY A 341 -20.28 -2.45 -35.46
CA GLY A 341 -20.86 -2.94 -34.21
C GLY A 341 -19.83 -3.39 -33.18
N GLY A 342 -18.53 -3.31 -33.51
CA GLY A 342 -17.43 -3.56 -32.58
C GLY A 342 -17.15 -2.39 -31.65
N ARG A 343 -16.21 -2.60 -30.72
CA ARG A 343 -15.70 -1.58 -29.79
C ARG A 343 -14.20 -1.52 -29.79
N GLU A 344 -13.69 -0.32 -29.73
CA GLU A 344 -12.28 0.00 -29.58
C GLU A 344 -11.99 0.50 -28.16
N PHE A 345 -10.96 -0.07 -27.54
CA PHE A 345 -10.46 0.36 -26.24
C PHE A 345 -9.02 0.86 -26.41
N VAL A 346 -8.80 2.13 -26.08
CA VAL A 346 -7.48 2.77 -26.21
C VAL A 346 -6.91 2.99 -24.82
N PHE A 347 -5.77 2.37 -24.56
CA PHE A 347 -4.99 2.51 -23.33
C PHE A 347 -3.82 3.46 -23.63
N PRO A 348 -3.93 4.75 -23.29
CA PRO A 348 -2.92 5.73 -23.66
C PRO A 348 -1.60 5.50 -22.94
N ALA A 349 -0.53 5.98 -23.55
CA ALA A 349 0.77 6.09 -22.93
C ALA A 349 0.70 7.03 -21.69
N ALA A 350 1.63 6.89 -20.77
CA ALA A 350 1.70 7.66 -19.53
C ALA A 350 0.39 7.66 -18.70
N ARG A 351 -0.42 6.60 -18.81
CA ARG A 351 -1.70 6.50 -18.11
C ARG A 351 -1.54 6.71 -16.59
N ASN A 352 -0.51 6.11 -16.00
CA ASN A 352 -0.17 6.23 -14.59
C ASN A 352 0.89 7.31 -14.38
N ILE A 353 0.53 8.58 -14.65
CA ILE A 353 1.47 9.71 -14.67
C ILE A 353 2.24 9.89 -13.35
N GLY A 354 1.60 9.64 -12.20
CA GLY A 354 2.26 9.71 -10.88
C GLY A 354 3.39 8.70 -10.74
N SER A 355 3.16 7.45 -11.16
CA SER A 355 4.18 6.41 -11.17
C SER A 355 5.29 6.69 -12.19
N ALA A 356 4.93 7.23 -13.35
CA ALA A 356 5.89 7.60 -14.39
C ALA A 356 6.82 8.73 -13.91
N ILE A 357 6.28 9.79 -13.32
CA ILE A 357 7.07 10.89 -12.74
C ILE A 357 7.94 10.37 -11.59
N GLY A 358 7.36 9.61 -10.65
CA GLY A 358 8.11 9.07 -9.50
C GLY A 358 9.28 8.19 -9.93
N LEU A 359 9.08 7.28 -10.90
CA LEU A 359 10.15 6.45 -11.42
C LEU A 359 11.19 7.26 -12.21
N THR A 360 10.77 8.29 -12.96
CA THR A 360 11.69 9.16 -13.71
C THR A 360 12.57 9.97 -12.75
N LEU A 361 12.02 10.53 -11.68
CA LEU A 361 12.81 11.22 -10.66
C LEU A 361 13.82 10.28 -10.01
N PHE A 362 13.38 9.08 -9.64
CA PHE A 362 14.28 8.06 -9.11
C PHE A 362 15.38 7.70 -10.12
N TRP A 363 15.02 7.49 -11.39
CA TRP A 363 15.96 7.18 -12.46
C TRP A 363 17.01 8.28 -12.66
N VAL A 364 16.60 9.55 -12.70
CA VAL A 364 17.53 10.68 -12.84
C VAL A 364 18.55 10.71 -11.69
N ILE A 365 18.08 10.51 -10.45
CA ILE A 365 18.95 10.45 -9.27
C ILE A 365 19.91 9.27 -9.37
N TRP A 366 19.37 8.08 -9.71
CA TRP A 366 20.15 6.86 -9.84
C TRP A 366 21.22 6.96 -10.93
N THR A 367 20.86 7.46 -12.12
CA THR A 367 21.78 7.73 -13.22
C THR A 367 22.87 8.71 -12.80
N GLY A 368 22.54 9.76 -12.03
CA GLY A 368 23.53 10.66 -11.46
C GLY A 368 24.57 9.94 -10.59
N ILE A 369 24.13 8.99 -9.75
CA ILE A 369 25.03 8.15 -8.94
C ILE A 369 25.90 7.27 -9.85
N VAL A 370 25.31 6.63 -10.86
CA VAL A 370 26.02 5.77 -11.80
C VAL A 370 27.09 6.55 -12.56
N VAL A 371 26.77 7.75 -13.04
CA VAL A 371 27.72 8.65 -13.70
C VAL A 371 28.86 9.01 -12.76
N ALA A 372 28.57 9.33 -11.50
CA ALA A 372 29.60 9.62 -10.50
C ALA A 372 30.51 8.42 -10.21
N LEU A 373 29.98 7.20 -10.18
CA LEU A 373 30.75 5.97 -10.04
C LEU A 373 31.67 5.73 -11.24
N PHE A 374 31.18 5.95 -12.47
CA PHE A 374 31.98 5.85 -13.68
C PHE A 374 33.05 6.95 -13.76
N TRP A 375 32.75 8.17 -13.31
CA TRP A 375 33.71 9.26 -13.26
C TRP A 375 34.89 8.93 -12.32
N ASN A 376 34.59 8.26 -11.21
CA ASN A 376 35.56 7.85 -10.22
C ASN A 376 36.03 6.40 -10.40
N TRP A 377 35.97 5.85 -11.62
CA TRP A 377 36.28 4.45 -11.93
C TRP A 377 37.60 3.95 -11.32
N LYS A 378 38.66 4.79 -11.29
CA LYS A 378 39.95 4.41 -10.76
C LYS A 378 39.96 4.27 -9.23
N GLN A 379 39.04 4.88 -8.53
CA GLN A 379 39.00 4.91 -7.06
C GLN A 379 37.96 3.93 -6.48
N VAL A 380 37.07 3.40 -7.32
CA VAL A 380 35.98 2.49 -6.92
C VAL A 380 36.20 1.14 -7.57
N PRO A 381 36.02 -0.01 -6.85
CA PRO A 381 36.09 -1.33 -7.47
C PRO A 381 35.16 -1.43 -8.67
N ALA A 382 35.67 -1.91 -9.81
CA ALA A 382 34.97 -1.95 -11.11
C ALA A 382 33.61 -2.65 -11.07
N ILE A 383 33.40 -3.57 -10.13
CA ILE A 383 32.14 -4.27 -9.95
C ILE A 383 30.96 -3.33 -9.65
N PHE A 384 31.19 -2.23 -8.90
CA PHE A 384 30.12 -1.31 -8.53
C PHE A 384 29.57 -0.54 -9.73
N PRO A 385 30.37 0.19 -10.55
CA PRO A 385 29.82 0.90 -11.71
C PRO A 385 29.17 -0.07 -12.72
N LEU A 386 29.69 -1.30 -12.87
CA LEU A 386 29.10 -2.30 -13.78
C LEU A 386 27.73 -2.79 -13.29
N VAL A 387 27.62 -3.17 -12.02
CA VAL A 387 26.35 -3.65 -11.44
C VAL A 387 25.33 -2.51 -11.38
N PHE A 388 25.72 -1.32 -10.92
CA PHE A 388 24.82 -0.16 -10.85
C PHE A 388 24.39 0.30 -12.24
N GLY A 389 25.27 0.24 -13.24
CA GLY A 389 24.96 0.54 -14.63
C GLY A 389 23.98 -0.48 -15.25
N ALA A 390 24.11 -1.77 -14.94
CA ALA A 390 23.15 -2.78 -15.37
C ALA A 390 21.76 -2.55 -14.76
N VAL A 391 21.71 -2.16 -13.49
CA VAL A 391 20.46 -1.78 -12.80
C VAL A 391 19.88 -0.51 -13.42
N ASP A 392 20.70 0.49 -13.75
CA ASP A 392 20.28 1.71 -14.41
C ASP A 392 19.61 1.43 -15.76
N LEU A 393 20.19 0.52 -16.54
CA LEU A 393 19.59 0.08 -17.81
C LEU A 393 18.20 -0.52 -17.62
N LEU A 394 18.01 -1.36 -16.58
CA LEU A 394 16.72 -1.92 -16.26
C LEU A 394 15.71 -0.82 -15.85
N ILE A 395 16.11 0.08 -14.99
CA ILE A 395 15.26 1.21 -14.56
C ILE A 395 14.88 2.08 -15.77
N THR A 396 15.83 2.33 -16.66
CA THR A 396 15.61 3.05 -17.93
C THR A 396 14.51 2.38 -18.75
N VAL A 397 14.61 1.06 -18.98
CA VAL A 397 13.60 0.29 -19.75
C VAL A 397 12.22 0.41 -19.08
N PHE A 398 12.14 0.29 -17.76
CA PHE A 398 10.87 0.43 -17.03
C PHE A 398 10.31 1.85 -17.10
N ALA A 399 11.15 2.88 -16.96
CA ALA A 399 10.73 4.27 -17.06
C ALA A 399 10.17 4.58 -18.48
N PHE A 400 10.90 4.17 -19.51
CA PHE A 400 10.44 4.32 -20.90
C PHE A 400 9.16 3.55 -21.17
N ASN A 401 9.01 2.36 -20.60
CA ASN A 401 7.77 1.57 -20.73
C ASN A 401 6.55 2.31 -20.14
N LEU A 402 6.69 2.95 -18.97
CA LEU A 402 5.61 3.74 -18.38
C LEU A 402 5.22 4.96 -19.22
N TRP A 403 6.17 5.58 -19.90
CA TRP A 403 5.93 6.79 -20.71
C TRP A 403 5.41 6.48 -22.12
N PHE A 404 5.84 5.37 -22.74
CA PHE A 404 5.63 5.16 -24.18
C PHE A 404 4.79 3.93 -24.53
N LEU A 405 4.47 3.05 -23.55
CA LEU A 405 3.62 1.91 -23.83
C LEU A 405 2.19 2.36 -24.11
N HIS A 406 1.76 2.11 -25.32
CA HIS A 406 0.40 2.35 -25.79
C HIS A 406 -0.22 1.01 -26.20
N ARG A 407 -1.46 0.78 -25.81
CA ARG A 407 -2.22 -0.40 -26.24
C ARG A 407 -3.55 -0.01 -26.82
N ARG A 408 -3.95 -0.72 -27.86
CA ARG A 408 -5.23 -0.60 -28.53
C ARG A 408 -5.83 -1.98 -28.64
N VAL A 409 -7.04 -2.15 -28.13
CA VAL A 409 -7.77 -3.41 -28.23
C VAL A 409 -9.04 -3.15 -29.01
N VAL A 410 -9.16 -3.81 -30.14
CA VAL A 410 -10.36 -3.75 -31.00
C VAL A 410 -11.09 -5.05 -30.84
N VAL A 411 -12.32 -4.97 -30.38
CA VAL A 411 -13.22 -6.11 -30.18
C VAL A 411 -14.32 -5.99 -31.21
N THR A 412 -14.30 -6.90 -32.16
CA THR A 412 -15.38 -7.05 -33.14
C THR A 412 -16.09 -8.37 -32.88
N PRO A 413 -17.25 -8.58 -33.47
CA PRO A 413 -17.98 -9.83 -33.36
C PRO A 413 -17.18 -11.06 -33.81
N GLN A 414 -16.29 -10.89 -34.77
CA GLN A 414 -15.53 -11.99 -35.41
C GLN A 414 -14.17 -12.20 -34.74
N GLN A 415 -13.55 -11.16 -34.20
CA GLN A 415 -12.19 -11.23 -33.69
C GLN A 415 -11.89 -10.19 -32.62
N VAL A 416 -10.91 -10.48 -31.77
CA VAL A 416 -10.30 -9.54 -30.86
C VAL A 416 -8.88 -9.27 -31.34
N THR A 417 -8.58 -8.02 -31.65
CA THR A 417 -7.26 -7.57 -32.10
C THR A 417 -6.59 -6.78 -30.99
N ILE A 418 -5.44 -7.26 -30.51
CA ILE A 418 -4.63 -6.61 -29.46
C ILE A 418 -3.40 -6.02 -30.11
N GLN A 419 -3.33 -4.69 -30.22
CA GLN A 419 -2.17 -3.98 -30.73
C GLN A 419 -1.41 -3.36 -29.56
N THR A 420 -0.14 -3.69 -29.46
CA THR A 420 0.78 -3.11 -28.46
C THR A 420 1.85 -2.34 -29.21
N SER A 421 1.95 -1.05 -28.92
CA SER A 421 2.95 -0.16 -29.52
C SER A 421 3.89 0.34 -28.42
N TRP A 422 5.18 0.16 -28.63
CA TRP A 422 6.25 0.66 -27.78
C TRP A 422 7.28 1.37 -28.64
N LEU A 423 7.27 2.72 -28.60
CA LEU A 423 8.05 3.57 -29.50
C LEU A 423 7.83 3.16 -30.97
N ILE A 424 8.83 2.51 -31.59
CA ILE A 424 8.82 2.09 -32.99
C ILE A 424 8.29 0.66 -33.16
N ILE A 425 8.30 -0.13 -32.08
CA ILE A 425 7.93 -1.55 -32.11
C ILE A 425 6.41 -1.68 -31.98
N LYS A 426 5.78 -2.27 -32.98
CA LYS A 426 4.35 -2.62 -32.98
C LYS A 426 4.21 -4.13 -32.98
N LYS A 427 3.45 -4.68 -32.04
CA LYS A 427 3.03 -6.08 -32.00
C LYS A 427 1.53 -6.15 -32.12
N GLU A 428 1.04 -7.03 -32.96
CA GLU A 428 -0.38 -7.27 -33.15
C GLU A 428 -0.68 -8.76 -32.93
N HIS A 429 -1.75 -9.02 -32.17
CA HIS A 429 -2.31 -10.34 -31.97
C HIS A 429 -3.77 -10.33 -32.37
N LYS A 430 -4.17 -11.20 -33.28
CA LYS A 430 -5.55 -11.40 -33.72
C LYS A 430 -6.05 -12.74 -33.17
N LEU A 431 -7.14 -12.69 -32.46
CA LEU A 431 -7.78 -13.84 -31.81
C LEU A 431 -9.20 -13.98 -32.40
N ALA A 432 -9.53 -15.11 -32.97
CA ALA A 432 -10.88 -15.34 -33.46
C ALA A 432 -11.86 -15.38 -32.27
N ALA A 433 -13.01 -14.73 -32.40
CA ALA A 433 -14.00 -14.69 -31.34
C ALA A 433 -14.51 -16.09 -30.95
N ALA A 434 -14.58 -17.01 -31.92
CA ALA A 434 -14.97 -18.41 -31.69
C ALA A 434 -14.00 -19.18 -30.77
N ASP A 435 -12.71 -18.78 -30.73
CA ASP A 435 -11.70 -19.43 -29.88
C ASP A 435 -11.65 -18.86 -28.47
N ILE A 436 -12.37 -17.77 -28.20
CA ILE A 436 -12.34 -17.10 -26.90
C ILE A 436 -13.26 -17.81 -25.92
N THR A 437 -12.67 -18.47 -24.93
CA THR A 437 -13.40 -19.17 -23.85
C THR A 437 -13.80 -18.25 -22.71
N GLY A 438 -13.18 -17.06 -22.60
CA GLY A 438 -13.53 -16.07 -21.60
C GLY A 438 -12.60 -14.86 -21.57
N ILE A 439 -13.13 -13.78 -21.01
CA ILE A 439 -12.36 -12.56 -20.69
C ILE A 439 -12.53 -12.32 -19.19
N SER A 440 -11.43 -12.08 -18.49
CA SER A 440 -11.44 -11.86 -17.05
C SER A 440 -10.40 -10.82 -16.62
N ALA A 441 -10.74 -10.07 -15.57
CA ALA A 441 -9.80 -9.23 -14.85
C ALA A 441 -9.11 -10.09 -13.78
N GLN A 442 -7.80 -10.18 -13.83
CA GLN A 442 -7.00 -10.96 -12.87
C GLN A 442 -6.02 -10.04 -12.15
N PRO A 443 -5.77 -10.28 -10.84
CA PRO A 443 -4.69 -9.56 -10.15
C PRO A 443 -3.35 -9.83 -10.83
N GLY A 444 -2.71 -8.78 -11.30
CA GLY A 444 -1.37 -8.80 -11.88
C GLY A 444 -0.31 -8.43 -10.84
N MET A 445 0.20 -7.20 -10.92
CA MET A 445 1.18 -6.68 -9.97
C MET A 445 0.50 -6.16 -8.70
N THR A 446 1.13 -6.40 -7.54
CA THR A 446 0.70 -5.84 -6.25
C THR A 446 1.72 -4.82 -5.78
N VAL A 447 1.28 -3.61 -5.41
CA VAL A 447 2.12 -2.57 -4.83
C VAL A 447 1.53 -2.17 -3.47
N GLY A 448 2.23 -2.50 -2.39
CA GLY A 448 1.69 -2.34 -1.04
C GLY A 448 0.47 -3.23 -0.82
N HIS A 449 -0.66 -2.61 -0.51
CA HIS A 449 -1.95 -3.29 -0.29
C HIS A 449 -2.91 -3.21 -1.49
N SER A 450 -2.46 -2.64 -2.62
CA SER A 450 -3.28 -2.46 -3.81
C SER A 450 -2.88 -3.44 -4.91
N ALA A 451 -3.85 -4.17 -5.44
CA ALA A 451 -3.69 -4.97 -6.65
C ALA A 451 -3.90 -4.09 -7.90
N TYR A 452 -3.08 -4.33 -8.90
CA TYR A 452 -3.30 -3.84 -10.25
C TYR A 452 -3.81 -5.00 -11.09
N TYR A 453 -4.83 -4.75 -11.90
CA TYR A 453 -5.51 -5.79 -12.65
C TYR A 453 -5.02 -5.85 -14.08
N ASP A 454 -4.87 -7.08 -14.57
CA ASP A 454 -4.60 -7.38 -15.97
C ASP A 454 -5.84 -7.98 -16.61
N LEU A 455 -6.22 -7.49 -17.78
CA LEU A 455 -7.28 -8.08 -18.59
C LEU A 455 -6.70 -9.23 -19.38
N LYS A 456 -7.21 -10.43 -19.12
CA LYS A 456 -6.81 -11.67 -19.80
C LYS A 456 -7.92 -12.12 -20.74
N VAL A 457 -7.54 -12.36 -22.00
CA VAL A 457 -8.38 -13.03 -23.00
C VAL A 457 -7.89 -14.48 -23.09
N ARG A 458 -8.74 -15.42 -22.76
CA ARG A 458 -8.43 -16.84 -22.73
C ARG A 458 -8.86 -17.51 -24.03
N THR A 459 -7.89 -18.12 -24.75
CA THR A 459 -8.10 -18.92 -25.95
C THR A 459 -7.19 -20.13 -25.81
N GLY A 460 -7.36 -21.17 -25.23
CA GLY A 460 -6.32 -22.20 -25.03
C GLY A 460 -4.99 -21.70 -24.41
N ARG A 461 -4.66 -20.42 -24.61
CA ARG A 461 -3.58 -19.67 -23.94
C ARG A 461 -4.13 -18.34 -23.45
N ASP A 462 -3.48 -17.75 -22.42
CA ASP A 462 -3.86 -16.45 -21.90
C ASP A 462 -3.13 -15.32 -22.63
N PHE A 463 -3.88 -14.42 -23.26
CA PHE A 463 -3.36 -13.19 -23.87
C PHE A 463 -3.69 -11.99 -22.99
N THR A 464 -2.71 -11.13 -22.74
CA THR A 464 -2.92 -9.92 -21.95
C THR A 464 -3.38 -8.77 -22.85
N ALA A 465 -4.68 -8.47 -22.79
CA ALA A 465 -5.27 -7.35 -23.54
C ALA A 465 -4.86 -6.00 -22.94
N ALA A 466 -4.87 -5.87 -21.62
CA ALA A 466 -4.40 -4.69 -20.92
C ALA A 466 -3.74 -5.08 -19.60
N SER A 467 -2.90 -4.22 -19.06
CA SER A 467 -2.20 -4.46 -17.79
C SER A 467 -2.21 -3.23 -16.90
N SER A 468 -2.00 -3.43 -15.60
CA SER A 468 -1.84 -2.35 -14.61
C SER A 468 -3.03 -1.39 -14.54
N ILE A 469 -4.26 -1.93 -14.52
CA ILE A 469 -5.48 -1.18 -14.21
C ILE A 469 -5.58 -1.08 -12.70
N ALA A 470 -5.67 0.14 -12.17
CA ALA A 470 -5.58 0.37 -10.71
C ALA A 470 -6.87 0.01 -9.98
N ASP A 471 -8.02 0.22 -10.60
CA ASP A 471 -9.32 0.06 -9.97
C ASP A 471 -10.03 -1.18 -10.52
N LYS A 472 -10.47 -2.08 -9.62
CA LYS A 472 -11.19 -3.30 -10.01
C LYS A 472 -12.51 -2.99 -10.76
N PRO A 473 -13.34 -2.03 -10.32
CA PRO A 473 -14.56 -1.69 -11.06
C PRO A 473 -14.30 -1.24 -12.50
N GLU A 474 -13.20 -0.52 -12.77
CA GLU A 474 -12.82 -0.17 -14.13
C GLU A 474 -12.43 -1.40 -14.95
N ALA A 475 -11.69 -2.33 -14.35
CA ALA A 475 -11.32 -3.58 -15.01
C ALA A 475 -12.56 -4.45 -15.29
N ASP A 476 -13.49 -4.56 -14.34
CA ASP A 476 -14.73 -5.30 -14.49
C ASP A 476 -15.65 -4.66 -15.56
N TRP A 477 -15.73 -3.33 -15.60
CA TRP A 477 -16.44 -2.60 -16.64
C TRP A 477 -15.89 -2.92 -18.03
N LEU A 478 -14.56 -2.89 -18.20
CA LEU A 478 -13.92 -3.22 -19.46
C LEU A 478 -14.22 -4.64 -19.91
N VAL A 479 -14.18 -5.60 -18.97
CA VAL A 479 -14.56 -7.01 -19.23
C VAL A 479 -15.98 -7.10 -19.73
N GLN A 480 -16.94 -6.44 -19.03
CA GLN A 480 -18.36 -6.45 -19.43
C GLN A 480 -18.55 -5.86 -20.83
N GLN A 481 -17.89 -4.73 -21.14
CA GLN A 481 -18.01 -4.11 -22.44
C GLN A 481 -17.40 -4.96 -23.57
N MET A 482 -16.26 -5.61 -23.32
CA MET A 482 -15.63 -6.52 -24.27
C MET A 482 -16.50 -7.75 -24.54
N LEU A 483 -17.08 -8.34 -23.49
CA LEU A 483 -18.00 -9.48 -23.62
C LEU A 483 -19.29 -9.09 -24.33
N ALA A 484 -19.83 -7.89 -24.07
CA ALA A 484 -21.02 -7.39 -24.76
C ALA A 484 -20.77 -7.18 -26.26
N ALA A 485 -19.59 -6.68 -26.64
CA ALA A 485 -19.22 -6.50 -28.04
C ALA A 485 -19.09 -7.84 -28.80
N ILE A 486 -18.61 -8.91 -28.13
CA ILE A 486 -18.54 -10.26 -28.72
C ILE A 486 -19.96 -10.88 -28.85
N LYS A 487 -20.82 -10.73 -27.83
CA LYS A 487 -22.16 -11.36 -27.79
C LYS A 487 -23.19 -10.72 -28.72
N LYS A 488 -23.01 -9.46 -29.07
CA LYS A 488 -23.98 -8.70 -29.90
C LYS A 488 -24.27 -9.36 -31.26
N THR A 489 -23.39 -10.23 -31.71
CA THR A 489 -23.52 -10.93 -33.01
C THR A 489 -24.20 -12.27 -32.90
N ALA A 490 -24.08 -13.00 -31.79
CA ALA A 490 -24.85 -14.25 -31.63
C ALA A 490 -26.37 -14.01 -31.71
N ALA A 491 -26.83 -12.78 -31.41
CA ALA A 491 -28.20 -12.36 -31.53
C ALA A 491 -28.58 -11.86 -32.95
N MET A 492 -27.60 -11.38 -33.75
CA MET A 492 -27.87 -10.96 -35.15
C MET A 492 -27.91 -12.14 -36.11
N ASP A 493 -27.03 -13.14 -35.92
CA ASP A 493 -27.03 -14.35 -36.76
C ASP A 493 -28.19 -15.31 -36.48
N SER A 494 -28.88 -15.19 -35.33
CA SER A 494 -30.08 -15.95 -35.02
C SER A 494 -31.36 -15.33 -35.63
N ASN A 495 -31.30 -14.12 -36.17
CA ASN A 495 -32.41 -13.39 -36.81
C ASN A 495 -32.24 -13.21 -38.33
N SER A 496 -31.21 -13.80 -38.91
CA SER A 496 -31.00 -13.90 -40.35
C SER A 496 -31.23 -15.38 -40.81
#